data_2a659cbb8fd4eaafd058e004f95da578
#
_entry.id   2a659cbb8fd4eaafd058e004f95da578
#
_cell.length_a   1.000
_cell.length_b   1.000
_cell.length_c   1.000
_cell.angle_alpha   90.00
_cell.angle_beta   90.00
_cell.angle_gamma   90.00
#
_symmetry.space_group_name_H-M   'P 1'
#
loop_
_entity.id
_entity.type
_entity.pdbx_description
1 polymer ?
#
loop_
_entity_poly.entity_id
_entity_poly.type
_entity_poly.pdbx_seq_one_letter_code
_entity_poly.pdbx_strand_id
1 'polypeptide(L)' 'MPDTEAFIERLTAENHDFRKARDEHRQYEIELSDLNGRGFLSPDQQWRVSELKKLKLIAKDRMESLLRHARAATHA' A
#
# COMPACT_ATOMS: atom_id res chain seq x y z
N MET A 1 3.70 17.91 0.12
CA MET A 1 4.28 18.85 -0.84
C MET A 1 3.76 18.57 -2.24
N PRO A 2 3.45 19.60 -3.04
CA PRO A 2 2.88 19.42 -4.37
C PRO A 2 3.75 18.53 -5.28
N ASP A 3 5.07 18.69 -5.19
CA ASP A 3 6.00 17.93 -6.02
C ASP A 3 5.96 16.43 -5.71
N THR A 4 5.76 16.08 -4.45
CA THR A 4 5.69 14.69 -4.03
C THR A 4 4.42 14.03 -4.57
N GLU A 5 3.28 14.72 -4.50
CA GLU A 5 2.02 14.20 -5.01
C GLU A 5 2.05 14.04 -6.52
N ALA A 6 2.59 15.03 -7.24
CA ALA A 6 2.74 14.95 -8.69
C ALA A 6 3.65 13.79 -9.09
N PHE A 7 4.73 13.56 -8.34
CA PHE A 7 5.65 12.46 -8.60
C PHE A 7 4.99 11.11 -8.38
N ILE A 8 4.21 10.97 -7.31
CA ILE A 8 3.47 9.74 -7.02
C ILE A 8 2.42 9.47 -8.11
N GLU A 9 1.71 10.50 -8.56
CA GLU A 9 0.72 10.35 -9.63
C GLU A 9 1.37 9.90 -10.93
N ARG A 10 2.50 10.50 -11.28
CA ARG A 10 3.25 10.12 -12.48
C ARG A 10 3.73 8.68 -12.38
N LEU A 11 4.30 8.31 -11.25
CA LEU A 11 4.79 6.96 -11.01
C LEU A 11 3.65 5.95 -11.09
N THR A 12 2.49 6.29 -10.52
CA THR A 12 1.30 5.43 -10.59
C THR A 12 0.87 5.20 -12.03
N ALA A 13 0.93 6.23 -12.86
CA ALA A 13 0.55 6.13 -14.27
C ALA A 13 1.57 5.36 -15.11
N GLU A 14 2.87 5.51 -14.82
CA GLU A 14 3.94 5.00 -15.66
C GLU A 14 4.55 3.68 -15.19
N ASN A 15 4.46 3.38 -13.88
CA ASN A 15 5.08 2.21 -13.29
C ASN A 15 4.01 1.20 -12.88
N HIS A 16 3.94 0.09 -13.61
CA HIS A 16 2.96 -0.96 -13.36
C HIS A 16 3.14 -1.59 -11.97
N ASP A 17 4.38 -1.83 -11.56
CA ASP A 17 4.66 -2.46 -10.27
C ASP A 17 4.25 -1.57 -9.11
N PHE A 18 4.49 -0.27 -9.22
CA PHE A 18 4.07 0.69 -8.20
C PHE A 18 2.54 0.74 -8.09
N ARG A 19 1.86 0.80 -9.22
CA ARG A 19 0.39 0.81 -9.25
C ARG A 19 -0.18 -0.45 -8.62
N LYS A 20 0.40 -1.60 -8.94
CA LYS A 20 -0.03 -2.88 -8.37
C LYS A 20 0.13 -2.90 -6.85
N ALA A 21 1.29 -2.48 -6.35
CA ALA A 21 1.55 -2.43 -4.91
C ALA A 21 0.60 -1.44 -4.21
N ARG A 22 0.33 -0.30 -4.84
CA ARG A 22 -0.60 0.70 -4.32
C ARG A 22 -2.02 0.14 -4.23
N ASP A 23 -2.47 -0.55 -5.28
CA ASP A 23 -3.80 -1.14 -5.31
C ASP A 23 -3.95 -2.24 -4.25
N GLU A 24 -2.94 -3.08 -4.09
CA GLU A 24 -2.92 -4.11 -3.05
C GLU A 24 -2.98 -3.48 -1.66
N HIS A 25 -2.17 -2.46 -1.42
CA HIS A 25 -2.17 -1.74 -0.14
C HIS A 25 -3.55 -1.17 0.16
N ARG A 26 -4.19 -0.57 -0.83
CA ARG A 26 -5.52 -0.01 -0.69
C ARG A 26 -6.57 -1.08 -0.38
N GLN A 27 -6.50 -2.22 -1.05
CA GLN A 27 -7.42 -3.33 -0.80
C GLN A 27 -7.28 -3.85 0.62
N TYR A 28 -6.06 -3.99 1.12
CA TYR A 28 -5.82 -4.42 2.49
C TYR A 28 -6.36 -3.40 3.48
N GLU A 29 -6.21 -2.11 3.20
CA GLU A 29 -6.77 -1.06 4.05
C GLU A 29 -8.30 -1.12 4.13
N ILE A 30 -8.95 -1.34 3.00
CA ILE A 30 -10.41 -1.42 2.94
C ILE A 30 -10.90 -2.62 3.76
N GLU A 31 -10.28 -3.78 3.57
CA GLU A 31 -10.65 -4.98 4.31
C GLU A 31 -10.40 -4.82 5.81
N LEU A 32 -9.26 -4.22 6.19
CA LEU A 32 -8.96 -3.93 7.60
C LEU A 32 -9.98 -2.98 8.22
N SER A 33 -10.33 -1.94 7.48
CA SER A 33 -11.32 -0.96 7.95
C SER A 33 -12.69 -1.62 8.19
N ASP A 34 -13.09 -2.51 7.28
CA ASP A 34 -14.33 -3.25 7.40
C ASP A 34 -14.32 -4.14 8.65
N LEU A 35 -13.25 -4.90 8.86
CA LEU A 35 -13.11 -5.77 10.02
C LEU A 35 -13.04 -4.99 11.32
N ASN A 36 -12.29 -3.89 11.34
CA ASN A 36 -12.17 -3.05 12.53
C ASN A 36 -13.47 -2.34 12.89
N GLY A 37 -14.36 -2.15 11.92
CA GLY A 37 -15.68 -1.55 12.16
C GLY A 37 -16.67 -2.52 12.79
N ARG A 38 -16.36 -3.80 12.88
CA ARG A 38 -17.21 -4.79 13.51
C ARG A 38 -16.99 -4.80 15.02
N GLY A 39 -18.05 -4.91 15.80
CA GLY A 39 -17.93 -4.90 17.25
C GLY A 39 -17.33 -6.16 17.83
N PHE A 40 -17.40 -7.26 17.09
CA PHE A 40 -16.92 -8.56 17.55
C PHE A 40 -16.35 -9.35 16.37
N LEU A 41 -15.15 -9.90 16.58
CA LEU A 41 -14.47 -10.69 15.55
C LEU A 41 -14.34 -12.15 15.99
N SER A 42 -14.64 -13.07 15.07
CA SER A 42 -14.38 -14.48 15.29
C SER A 42 -12.86 -14.73 15.30
N PRO A 43 -12.41 -15.90 15.81
CA PRO A 43 -10.99 -16.23 15.76
C PRO A 43 -10.40 -16.17 14.35
N ASP A 44 -11.13 -16.64 13.34
CA ASP A 44 -10.68 -16.58 11.96
C ASP A 44 -10.53 -15.15 11.46
N GLN A 45 -11.46 -14.27 11.84
CA GLN A 45 -11.39 -12.86 11.48
C GLN A 45 -10.24 -12.15 12.19
N GLN A 46 -9.97 -12.50 13.45
CA GLN A 46 -8.82 -11.96 14.18
C GLN A 46 -7.51 -12.36 13.51
N TRP A 47 -7.42 -13.61 13.07
CA TRP A 47 -6.27 -14.09 12.33
C TRP A 47 -6.11 -13.33 11.01
N ARG A 48 -7.22 -13.10 10.31
CA ARG A 48 -7.22 -12.35 9.05
C ARG A 48 -6.73 -10.90 9.25
N VAL A 49 -7.12 -10.27 10.35
CA VAL A 49 -6.64 -8.93 10.68
C VAL A 49 -5.12 -8.91 10.81
N SER A 50 -4.55 -9.89 11.51
CA SER A 50 -3.10 -10.00 11.67
C SER A 50 -2.41 -10.21 10.32
N GLU A 51 -2.98 -11.06 9.47
CA GLU A 51 -2.45 -11.32 8.13
C GLU A 51 -2.49 -10.06 7.28
N LEU A 52 -3.61 -9.34 7.30
CA LEU A 52 -3.78 -8.10 6.53
C LEU A 52 -2.79 -7.03 6.94
N LYS A 53 -2.50 -6.92 8.24
CA LYS A 53 -1.50 -5.96 8.72
C LYS A 53 -0.12 -6.26 8.15
N LYS A 54 0.25 -7.55 8.09
CA LYS A 54 1.52 -7.96 7.50
C LYS A 54 1.56 -7.68 6.00
N LEU A 55 0.50 -8.05 5.28
CA LEU A 55 0.40 -7.82 3.84
C LEU A 55 0.43 -6.33 3.51
N LYS A 56 -0.27 -5.52 4.29
CA LYS A 56 -0.28 -4.08 4.12
C LYS A 56 1.12 -3.50 4.28
N LEU A 57 1.86 -3.95 5.29
CA LEU A 57 3.22 -3.49 5.53
C LEU A 57 4.13 -3.88 4.36
N ILE A 58 4.03 -5.10 3.87
CA ILE A 58 4.81 -5.57 2.72
C ILE A 58 4.52 -4.70 1.49
N ALA A 59 3.25 -4.42 1.21
CA ALA A 59 2.87 -3.59 0.08
C ALA A 59 3.40 -2.16 0.23
N LYS A 60 3.33 -1.61 1.43
CA LYS A 60 3.85 -0.27 1.71
C LYS A 60 5.35 -0.20 1.52
N ASP A 61 6.08 -1.18 2.02
CA ASP A 61 7.53 -1.24 1.87
C ASP A 61 7.93 -1.33 0.41
N ARG A 62 7.17 -2.10 -0.38
CA ARG A 62 7.42 -2.22 -1.82
C ARG A 62 7.18 -0.88 -2.52
N MET A 63 6.11 -0.17 -2.17
CA MET A 63 5.85 1.16 -2.72
C MET A 63 6.97 2.12 -2.42
N GLU A 64 7.45 2.14 -1.17
CA GLU A 64 8.54 3.02 -0.76
C GLU A 64 9.85 2.69 -1.48
N SER A 65 10.12 1.40 -1.67
CA SER A 65 11.31 0.95 -2.40
C SER A 65 11.26 1.40 -3.86
N LEU A 66 10.12 1.21 -4.51
CA LEU A 66 9.93 1.64 -5.90
C LEU A 66 10.03 3.16 -6.04
N LEU A 67 9.48 3.89 -5.06
CA LEU A 67 9.53 5.34 -5.04
C LEU A 67 10.98 5.83 -4.92
N ARG A 68 11.77 5.22 -4.05
CA ARG A 68 13.18 5.57 -3.88
C ARG A 68 13.99 5.29 -5.14
N HIS A 69 13.73 4.15 -5.79
CA HIS A 69 14.40 3.82 -7.04
C HIS A 69 14.07 4.84 -8.13
N ALA A 70 12.82 5.22 -8.26
CA ALA A 70 12.40 6.19 -9.25
C ALA A 70 13.03 7.57 -8.99
N ARG A 71 13.10 7.98 -7.73
CA ARG A 71 13.75 9.26 -7.35
C ARG A 71 15.24 9.25 -7.65
N ALA A 72 15.91 8.14 -7.34
CA ALA A 72 17.34 7.99 -7.62
C ALA A 72 17.59 8.09 -9.12
N ALA A 73 16.76 7.45 -9.94
CA ALA A 73 16.88 7.52 -11.40
C ALA A 73 16.68 8.95 -11.92
N THR A 74 15.75 9.70 -11.30
CA THR A 74 15.47 11.08 -11.70
C THR A 74 16.59 12.03 -11.36
N HIS A 75 17.31 11.77 -10.26
CA HIS A 75 18.41 12.63 -9.80
C HIS A 75 19.78 12.23 -10.30
N ALA A 76 19.88 11.19 -11.07
CA ALA A 76 21.13 10.67 -11.62
C ALA A 76 21.71 11.52 -12.81
#